data_83f0755239bdb1829b3c6571d4dc5053
#
_entry.id   83f0755239bdb1829b3c6571d4dc5053
#
_cell.length_a   1.000
_cell.length_b   1.000
_cell.length_c   1.000
_cell.angle_alpha   90.00
_cell.angle_beta   90.00
_cell.angle_gamma   90.00
#
_symmetry.space_group_name_H-M   'P 1'
#
loop_
_entity.id
_entity.type
_entity.pdbx_description
1 polymer ?
#
loop_
_entity_poly.entity_id
_entity_poly.type
_entity_poly.pdbx_seq_one_letter_code
_entity_poly.pdbx_strand_id
1 'polypeptide(L)'
;MDWKNLYRKTEDLLQTYKNKAKLIVTSALHCAAPCTAMGIPVVLIAKNQENINRFSAIKGIIPIYTYDDLKNNRINFNPKSLNIEDLKQYMLQNLKLSILKEMGKKIDENELMQIRHNIQYYKAY
;
A
#
# COMPACT_ATOMS: atom_id res chain seq x y z
N MET A 1 -23.32 -11.85 14.65
CA MET A 1 -22.56 -10.58 14.49
C MET A 1 -23.25 -9.72 13.44
N ASP A 2 -23.59 -8.50 13.78
CA ASP A 2 -24.15 -7.56 12.83
C ASP A 2 -23.00 -6.96 11.98
N TRP A 3 -22.89 -7.38 10.73
CA TRP A 3 -21.83 -6.94 9.85
C TRP A 3 -21.93 -5.43 9.51
N LYS A 4 -23.12 -4.83 9.59
CA LYS A 4 -23.31 -3.38 9.42
C LYS A 4 -22.62 -2.58 10.52
N ASN A 5 -22.72 -3.04 11.76
CA ASN A 5 -22.02 -2.42 12.88
C ASN A 5 -20.50 -2.58 12.77
N LEU A 6 -20.05 -3.74 12.32
CA LEU A 6 -18.63 -3.99 12.08
C LEU A 6 -18.09 -3.07 10.96
N TYR A 7 -18.85 -2.91 9.88
CA TYR A 7 -18.50 -2.01 8.78
C TYR A 7 -18.38 -0.56 9.26
N ARG A 8 -19.35 -0.07 10.03
CA ARG A 8 -19.32 1.29 10.60
C ARG A 8 -18.12 1.51 11.51
N LYS A 9 -17.83 0.55 12.39
CA LYS A 9 -16.67 0.63 13.29
C LYS A 9 -15.36 0.70 12.51
N THR A 10 -15.22 -0.09 11.45
CA THR A 10 -14.05 -0.07 10.59
C THR A 10 -13.92 1.27 9.86
N GLU A 11 -15.01 1.76 9.30
CA GLU A 11 -15.04 3.05 8.61
C GLU A 11 -14.70 4.20 9.56
N ASP A 12 -15.27 4.22 10.76
CA ASP A 12 -14.98 5.23 11.79
C ASP A 12 -13.51 5.19 12.20
N LEU A 13 -12.93 4.00 12.34
CA LEU A 13 -11.51 3.84 12.67
C LEU A 13 -10.62 4.41 11.56
N LEU A 14 -10.89 4.09 10.31
CA LEU A 14 -10.15 4.60 9.16
C LEU A 14 -10.28 6.12 9.04
N GLN A 15 -11.46 6.67 9.26
CA GLN A 15 -11.68 8.12 9.27
C GLN A 15 -10.92 8.79 10.43
N THR A 16 -10.84 8.16 11.58
CA THR A 16 -10.06 8.65 12.71
C THR A 16 -8.58 8.71 12.35
N TYR A 17 -8.04 7.67 11.74
CA TYR A 17 -6.65 7.67 11.27
C TYR A 17 -6.40 8.80 10.26
N LYS A 18 -7.27 8.92 9.26
CA LYS A 18 -7.17 9.94 8.22
C LYS A 18 -7.16 11.36 8.77
N ASN A 19 -8.01 11.63 9.75
CA ASN A 19 -8.24 12.99 10.27
C ASN A 19 -7.27 13.37 11.39
N LYS A 20 -6.77 12.40 12.16
CA LYS A 20 -6.01 12.68 13.39
C LYS A 20 -4.58 12.18 13.37
N ALA A 21 -4.27 11.12 12.62
CA ALA A 21 -2.93 10.57 12.62
C ALA A 21 -1.99 11.38 11.72
N LYS A 22 -0.85 11.77 12.26
CA LYS A 22 0.25 12.39 11.51
C LYS A 22 1.30 11.38 11.07
N LEU A 23 1.38 10.27 11.78
CA LEU A 23 2.29 9.17 11.54
C LEU A 23 1.66 7.89 12.09
N ILE A 24 1.78 6.81 11.33
CA ILE A 24 1.43 5.45 11.78
C ILE A 24 2.71 4.63 11.88
N VAL A 25 2.92 4.01 13.03
CA VAL A 25 3.99 3.03 13.23
C VAL A 25 3.33 1.69 13.49
N THR A 26 3.59 0.71 12.66
CA THR A 26 2.88 -0.58 12.73
C THR A 26 3.74 -1.74 12.24
N SER A 27 3.42 -2.94 12.70
CA SER A 27 3.94 -4.19 12.15
C SER A 27 2.88 -4.97 11.35
N ALA A 28 1.71 -4.38 11.13
CA ALA A 28 0.57 -5.03 10.50
C ALA A 28 0.35 -4.50 9.09
N LEU A 29 0.39 -5.39 8.09
CA LEU A 29 0.13 -5.07 6.69
C LEU A 29 -1.26 -4.44 6.49
N HIS A 30 -2.27 -5.00 7.16
CA HIS A 30 -3.65 -4.54 7.03
C HIS A 30 -3.93 -3.18 7.70
N CYS A 31 -2.98 -2.68 8.47
CA CYS A 31 -2.97 -1.29 8.96
C CYS A 31 -2.16 -0.39 8.01
N ALA A 32 -0.96 -0.84 7.62
CA ALA A 32 -0.04 -0.07 6.79
C ALA A 32 -0.62 0.25 5.40
N ALA A 33 -1.22 -0.72 4.74
CA ALA A 33 -1.72 -0.56 3.38
C ALA A 33 -2.85 0.48 3.27
N PRO A 34 -3.94 0.41 4.06
CA PRO A 34 -4.99 1.43 3.98
C PRO A 34 -4.51 2.81 4.43
N CYS A 35 -3.65 2.91 5.44
CA CYS A 35 -3.12 4.21 5.87
C CYS A 35 -2.26 4.86 4.78
N THR A 36 -1.43 4.08 4.09
CA THR A 36 -0.66 4.58 2.94
C THR A 36 -1.60 5.03 1.81
N ALA A 37 -2.64 4.27 1.53
CA ALA A 37 -3.63 4.62 0.50
C ALA A 37 -4.35 5.93 0.81
N MET A 38 -4.53 6.26 2.09
CA MET A 38 -5.13 7.53 2.54
C MET A 38 -4.13 8.70 2.58
N GLY A 39 -2.86 8.46 2.23
CA GLY A 39 -1.82 9.50 2.24
C GLY A 39 -1.20 9.77 3.60
N ILE A 40 -1.42 8.92 4.59
CA ILE A 40 -0.81 9.06 5.91
C ILE A 40 0.62 8.49 5.86
N PRO A 41 1.64 9.19 6.38
CA PRO A 41 2.98 8.62 6.50
C PRO A 41 2.98 7.38 7.38
N VAL A 42 3.62 6.30 6.93
CA VAL A 42 3.65 5.02 7.62
C VAL A 42 5.09 4.55 7.80
N VAL A 43 5.41 4.08 8.99
CA VAL A 43 6.62 3.33 9.30
C VAL A 43 6.21 1.88 9.58
N LEU A 44 6.68 0.96 8.75
CA LEU A 44 6.40 -0.47 8.88
C LEU A 44 7.62 -1.18 9.46
N ILE A 45 7.41 -1.91 10.55
CA ILE A 45 8.47 -2.62 11.25
C ILE A 45 8.20 -4.12 11.19
N ALA A 46 9.15 -4.86 10.63
CA ALA A 46 9.13 -6.32 10.61
C ALA A 46 10.05 -6.88 11.69
N LYS A 47 9.70 -8.01 12.28
CA LYS A 47 10.49 -8.65 13.33
C LYS A 47 11.91 -8.98 12.84
N ASN A 48 12.02 -9.53 11.64
CA ASN A 48 13.29 -9.94 11.03
C ASN A 48 13.19 -9.92 9.50
N GLN A 49 14.26 -10.32 8.83
CA GLN A 49 14.34 -10.33 7.37
C GLN A 49 13.33 -11.30 6.72
N GLU A 50 13.01 -12.42 7.36
CA GLU A 50 11.99 -13.35 6.88
C GLU A 50 10.60 -12.70 6.85
N ASN A 51 10.26 -11.92 7.87
CA ASN A 51 8.99 -11.23 7.95
C ASN A 51 8.86 -10.11 6.90
N ILE A 52 9.97 -9.53 6.44
CA ILE A 52 9.96 -8.57 5.33
C ILE A 52 9.37 -9.22 4.07
N ASN A 53 9.64 -10.48 3.81
CA ASN A 53 9.12 -11.18 2.64
C ASN A 53 7.59 -11.28 2.62
N ARG A 54 6.94 -11.23 3.78
CA ARG A 54 5.47 -11.18 3.88
C ARG A 54 4.89 -9.86 3.38
N PHE A 55 5.70 -8.82 3.32
CA PHE A 55 5.29 -7.49 2.87
C PHE A 55 5.67 -7.21 1.42
N SER A 56 5.88 -8.26 0.63
CA SER A 56 6.29 -8.13 -0.78
C SER A 56 5.33 -7.27 -1.62
N ALA A 57 4.03 -7.30 -1.30
CA ALA A 57 3.03 -6.52 -2.02
C ALA A 57 3.22 -5.00 -1.90
N ILE A 58 3.85 -4.53 -0.82
CA ILE A 58 4.08 -3.10 -0.56
C ILE A 58 5.56 -2.73 -0.59
N LYS A 59 6.42 -3.67 -0.94
CA LYS A 59 7.84 -3.42 -1.13
C LYS A 59 8.02 -2.41 -2.28
N GLY A 60 8.79 -1.36 -2.03
CA GLY A 60 8.95 -0.27 -3.00
C GLY A 60 7.92 0.85 -2.85
N ILE A 61 6.87 0.65 -2.05
CA ILE A 61 5.85 1.67 -1.75
C ILE A 61 6.12 2.28 -0.37
N ILE A 62 6.37 1.45 0.63
CA ILE A 62 6.64 1.87 2.01
C ILE A 62 8.02 1.35 2.42
N PRO A 63 8.86 2.17 3.08
CA PRO A 63 10.09 1.67 3.70
C PRO A 63 9.76 0.66 4.79
N ILE A 64 10.47 -0.47 4.80
CA ILE A 64 10.29 -1.53 5.79
C ILE A 64 11.58 -1.66 6.61
N TYR A 65 11.43 -1.55 7.92
CA TYR A 65 12.53 -1.67 8.87
C TYR A 65 12.42 -2.96 9.68
N THR A 66 13.53 -3.37 10.29
CA THR A 66 13.57 -4.51 11.20
C THR A 66 13.68 -4.04 12.66
N TYR A 67 13.54 -4.98 13.61
CA TYR A 67 13.78 -4.68 15.02
C TYR A 67 15.24 -4.26 15.28
N ASP A 68 16.18 -4.78 14.51
CA ASP A 68 17.59 -4.36 14.60
C ASP A 68 17.76 -2.90 14.18
N ASP A 69 17.03 -2.47 13.16
CA ASP A 69 17.01 -1.05 12.75
C ASP A 69 16.48 -0.16 13.88
N LEU A 70 15.47 -0.62 14.60
CA LEU A 70 14.92 0.10 15.75
C LEU A 70 15.97 0.22 16.89
N LYS A 71 16.64 -0.88 17.22
CA LYS A 71 17.70 -0.89 18.25
C LYS A 71 18.87 0.01 17.91
N ASN A 72 19.22 0.12 16.64
CA ASN A 72 20.37 0.88 16.16
C ASN A 72 20.02 2.30 15.69
N ASN A 73 18.80 2.79 16.00
CA ASN A 73 18.33 4.12 15.64
C ASN A 73 18.41 4.41 14.13
N ARG A 74 18.15 3.42 13.28
CA ARG A 74 18.18 3.57 11.81
C ARG A 74 16.85 3.94 11.21
N ILE A 75 15.80 4.07 12.02
CA ILE A 75 14.46 4.34 11.53
C ILE A 75 14.24 5.85 11.40
N ASN A 76 13.81 6.28 10.23
CA ASN A 76 13.32 7.62 10.04
C ASN A 76 11.84 7.70 10.46
N PHE A 77 11.56 8.31 11.60
CA PHE A 77 10.20 8.52 12.11
C PHE A 77 9.52 9.77 11.55
N ASN A 78 10.15 10.44 10.60
CA ASN A 78 9.57 11.59 9.91
C ASN A 78 9.58 11.36 8.38
N PRO A 79 8.94 10.28 7.88
CA PRO A 79 8.89 10.01 6.46
C PRO A 79 8.00 11.05 5.79
N LYS A 80 8.30 11.36 4.53
CA LYS A 80 7.39 12.17 3.71
C LYS A 80 6.15 11.35 3.36
N SER A 81 5.01 12.02 3.29
CA SER A 81 3.80 11.43 2.72
C SER A 81 4.09 10.99 1.28
N LEU A 82 3.73 9.74 0.95
CA LEU A 82 3.97 9.18 -0.37
C LEU A 82 2.83 9.52 -1.31
N ASN A 83 3.18 10.00 -2.49
CA ASN A 83 2.22 10.15 -3.57
C ASN A 83 2.20 8.88 -4.41
N ILE A 84 1.12 8.10 -4.27
CA ILE A 84 0.93 6.86 -5.02
C ILE A 84 -0.20 6.97 -6.06
N GLU A 85 -0.54 8.20 -6.46
CA GLU A 85 -1.63 8.41 -7.42
C GLU A 85 -1.32 7.77 -8.78
N ASP A 86 -0.08 7.80 -9.24
CA ASP A 86 0.31 7.13 -10.49
C ASP A 86 0.12 5.62 -10.40
N LEU A 87 0.50 5.01 -9.27
CA LEU A 87 0.27 3.58 -9.04
C LEU A 87 -1.21 3.24 -9.06
N LYS A 88 -2.05 4.05 -8.41
CA LYS A 88 -3.51 3.87 -8.42
C LYS A 88 -4.06 3.92 -9.84
N GLN A 89 -3.59 4.85 -10.65
CA GLN A 89 -4.00 4.96 -12.06
C GLN A 89 -3.58 3.74 -12.87
N TYR A 90 -2.35 3.26 -12.71
CA TYR A 90 -1.90 2.04 -13.38
C TYR A 90 -2.75 0.83 -12.97
N MET A 91 -3.06 0.68 -11.69
CA MET A 91 -3.90 -0.41 -11.20
C MET A 91 -5.32 -0.35 -11.75
N LEU A 92 -5.90 0.86 -11.83
CA LEU A 92 -7.23 1.06 -12.41
C LEU A 92 -7.26 0.73 -13.90
N GLN A 93 -6.27 1.17 -14.65
CA GLN A 93 -6.12 0.87 -16.08
C GLN A 93 -5.91 -0.62 -16.32
N ASN A 94 -5.08 -1.28 -15.51
CA ASN A 94 -4.88 -2.72 -15.59
C ASN A 94 -6.20 -3.48 -15.38
N LEU A 95 -6.98 -3.09 -14.38
CA LEU A 95 -8.29 -3.70 -14.11
C LEU A 95 -9.23 -3.51 -15.30
N LYS A 96 -9.32 -2.29 -15.83
CA LYS A 96 -10.19 -1.97 -16.96
C LYS A 96 -9.83 -2.78 -18.21
N LEU A 97 -8.56 -2.81 -18.59
CA LEU A 97 -8.12 -3.55 -19.77
C LEU A 97 -8.27 -5.07 -19.58
N SER A 98 -8.02 -5.57 -18.38
CA SER A 98 -8.20 -6.99 -18.07
C SER A 98 -9.67 -7.42 -18.19
N ILE A 99 -10.60 -6.59 -17.70
CA ILE A 99 -12.03 -6.84 -17.82
C ILE A 99 -12.45 -6.84 -19.29
N LEU A 100 -12.03 -5.83 -20.07
CA LEU A 100 -12.35 -5.74 -21.49
C LEU A 100 -11.83 -6.95 -22.27
N LYS A 101 -10.63 -7.43 -21.96
CA LYS A 101 -10.04 -8.63 -22.57
C LYS A 101 -10.88 -9.87 -22.26
N GLU A 102 -11.28 -10.08 -21.01
CA GLU A 102 -12.13 -11.20 -20.61
C GLU A 102 -13.53 -11.15 -21.26
N MET A 103 -14.02 -9.97 -21.58
CA MET A 103 -15.26 -9.78 -22.32
C MET A 103 -15.12 -10.03 -23.83
N GLY A 104 -13.94 -10.42 -24.30
CA GLY A 104 -13.68 -10.68 -25.72
C GLY A 104 -13.50 -9.44 -26.58
N LYS A 105 -13.35 -8.27 -25.98
CA LYS A 105 -13.09 -7.03 -26.71
C LYS A 105 -11.61 -6.91 -27.09
N LYS A 106 -11.35 -6.27 -28.20
CA LYS A 106 -9.97 -5.97 -28.61
C LYS A 106 -9.37 -4.91 -27.69
N ILE A 107 -8.18 -5.19 -27.19
CA ILE A 107 -7.35 -4.26 -26.42
C ILE A 107 -5.96 -4.18 -27.03
N ASP A 108 -5.21 -3.14 -26.68
CA ASP A 108 -3.80 -3.06 -27.00
C ASP A 108 -3.01 -3.89 -25.98
N GLU A 109 -2.55 -5.08 -26.38
CA GLU A 109 -1.78 -5.99 -25.52
C GLU A 109 -0.45 -5.37 -25.07
N ASN A 110 0.17 -4.53 -25.91
CA ASN A 110 1.41 -3.85 -25.55
C ASN A 110 1.18 -2.81 -24.46
N GLU A 111 0.08 -2.08 -24.51
CA GLU A 111 -0.32 -1.15 -23.47
C GLU A 111 -0.54 -1.87 -22.14
N LEU A 112 -1.26 -3.00 -22.17
CA LEU A 112 -1.51 -3.79 -20.95
C LEU A 112 -0.19 -4.32 -20.37
N MET A 113 0.73 -4.81 -21.17
CA MET A 113 2.05 -5.27 -20.73
C MET A 113 2.85 -4.13 -20.12
N GLN A 114 2.83 -2.95 -20.71
CA GLN A 114 3.55 -1.78 -20.20
C GLN A 114 2.98 -1.32 -18.84
N ILE A 115 1.66 -1.31 -18.70
CA ILE A 115 1.01 -0.97 -17.44
C ILE A 115 1.39 -1.95 -16.34
N ARG A 116 1.37 -3.26 -16.62
CA ARG A 116 1.77 -4.30 -15.67
C ARG A 116 3.24 -4.19 -15.28
N HIS A 117 4.09 -3.85 -16.21
CA HIS A 117 5.50 -3.56 -15.93
C HIS A 117 5.64 -2.36 -15.00
N ASN A 118 4.91 -1.27 -15.27
CA ASN A 118 4.93 -0.07 -14.45
C ASN A 118 4.46 -0.34 -13.01
N ILE A 119 3.49 -1.23 -12.82
CA ILE A 119 3.03 -1.65 -11.50
C ILE A 119 4.12 -2.47 -10.79
N GLN A 120 4.68 -3.46 -11.47
CA GLN A 120 5.65 -4.39 -10.90
C GLN A 120 6.92 -3.68 -10.40
N TYR A 121 7.37 -2.69 -11.12
CA TYR A 121 8.62 -1.96 -10.83
C TYR A 121 8.38 -0.58 -10.24
N TYR A 122 7.20 -0.33 -9.72
CA TYR A 122 6.87 0.95 -9.10
C TYR A 122 7.69 1.20 -7.85
N LYS A 123 8.22 2.40 -7.74
CA LYS A 123 8.90 2.89 -6.52
C LYS A 123 8.35 4.26 -6.16
N ALA A 124 7.86 4.38 -4.94
CA ALA A 124 7.30 5.63 -4.43
C ALA A 124 8.35 6.49 -3.70
N TYR A 125 9.56 5.97 -3.54
CA TYR A 125 10.66 6.65 -2.83
C TYR A 125 12.01 6.39 -3.48
#